data_15a187fc9283eecddacb2ef4342e3ec5
#
_entry.id   15a187fc9283eecddacb2ef4342e3ec5
#
_cell.length_a   1.000
_cell.length_b   1.000
_cell.length_c   1.000
_cell.angle_alpha   90.00
_cell.angle_beta   90.00
_cell.angle_gamma   90.00
#
_symmetry.space_group_name_H-M   'P 1'
#
loop_
_entity.id
_entity.type
_entity.pdbx_description
1 polymer ?
#
loop_
_entity_poly.entity_id
_entity_poly.type
_entity_poly.pdbx_seq_one_letter_code
_entity_poly.pdbx_strand_id
1 'polypeptide(L)'
;LLEDVSKTEITETTAIIRWKKDYKKDPVDSISVMPMMDATLPGVSRYLTIDEMLQGYAEIEGLTKNTLYTVNVYDTNKPRKYDKPYNSVTLRTAGPSASSIPVGPEDDLSAMLLENDLNPEIPEGTEYYLPAGSSYRITPFELAKGFRLVGSSEGVKPKVILDDWWRIAEGSYITALEFENIEFSHTSNNKYFMNADKSFTIESVSFVNCDFIGLTRGFWRHQQATSKHIMSFAVEGCRFDKCGWQTGSYGLMDLRSFNDPTAYDQVDKAVFRNCTFSRDNDGTTGFGWGNLFNAPYIDKPIQLEFKNITVYNYCLNKRLINIGSAVGSELTIEGMVLASPSGDLYVAGANTTTHFANNYTTKDYVLGGAKMNATDLDITAAELFADP
;
A
#
# COMPACT_ATOMS: atom_id res chain seq x y z
N LEU A 1 -15.97 18.00 -1.95
CA LEU A 1 -16.57 17.60 -3.20
C LEU A 1 -15.68 16.68 -4.00
N LEU A 2 -14.55 17.17 -4.51
CA LEU A 2 -13.52 16.28 -5.04
C LEU A 2 -12.98 15.42 -3.90
N GLU A 3 -12.79 14.16 -4.17
CA GLU A 3 -12.05 13.26 -3.30
C GLU A 3 -10.55 13.37 -3.62
N ASP A 4 -9.70 13.04 -2.66
CA ASP A 4 -8.27 12.91 -2.93
C ASP A 4 -8.08 11.81 -3.96
N VAL A 5 -7.31 12.10 -5.01
CA VAL A 5 -7.09 11.12 -6.08
C VAL A 5 -6.14 10.05 -5.55
N SER A 6 -6.63 8.81 -5.53
CA SER A 6 -5.80 7.66 -5.12
C SER A 6 -4.68 7.44 -6.13
N LYS A 7 -3.48 7.18 -5.64
CA LYS A 7 -2.34 6.81 -6.50
C LYS A 7 -2.60 5.55 -7.33
N THR A 8 -3.51 4.69 -6.87
CA THR A 8 -3.90 3.47 -7.59
C THR A 8 -4.82 3.73 -8.79
N GLU A 9 -5.38 4.93 -8.88
CA GLU A 9 -6.26 5.39 -9.96
C GLU A 9 -5.54 6.35 -10.92
N ILE A 10 -4.21 6.44 -10.83
CA ILE A 10 -3.36 7.28 -11.67
C ILE A 10 -2.37 6.39 -12.41
N THR A 11 -2.34 6.50 -13.74
CA THR A 11 -1.32 5.89 -14.61
C THR A 11 -0.36 6.96 -15.16
N GLU A 12 0.50 6.59 -16.09
CA GLU A 12 1.37 7.55 -16.77
C GLU A 12 0.57 8.54 -17.63
N THR A 13 -0.59 8.12 -18.14
CA THR A 13 -1.35 8.89 -19.14
C THR A 13 -2.82 9.08 -18.79
N THR A 14 -3.30 8.45 -17.69
CA THR A 14 -4.71 8.54 -17.28
C THR A 14 -4.85 8.81 -15.79
N ALA A 15 -6.01 9.31 -15.39
CA ALA A 15 -6.40 9.42 -13.99
C ALA A 15 -7.91 9.29 -13.82
N ILE A 16 -8.36 8.59 -12.77
CA ILE A 16 -9.77 8.55 -12.38
C ILE A 16 -10.00 9.61 -11.31
N ILE A 17 -10.88 10.56 -11.62
CA ILE A 17 -11.24 11.67 -10.75
C ILE A 17 -12.61 11.41 -10.16
N ARG A 18 -12.70 11.37 -8.82
CA ARG A 18 -13.93 11.11 -8.08
C ARG A 18 -14.42 12.34 -7.34
N TRP A 19 -15.74 12.44 -7.19
CA TRP A 19 -16.37 13.48 -6.38
C TRP A 19 -17.58 12.94 -5.62
N LYS A 20 -17.83 13.51 -4.43
CA LYS A 20 -19.02 13.19 -3.64
C LYS A 20 -20.27 13.71 -4.34
N LYS A 21 -21.25 12.84 -4.47
CA LYS A 21 -22.54 13.14 -5.10
C LYS A 21 -23.47 13.85 -4.13
N ASP A 22 -23.81 15.09 -4.39
CA ASP A 22 -24.98 15.73 -3.81
C ASP A 22 -25.82 16.35 -4.93
N TYR A 23 -26.63 15.51 -5.59
CA TYR A 23 -27.41 15.88 -6.76
C TYR A 23 -28.36 17.07 -6.54
N LYS A 24 -28.70 17.37 -5.29
CA LYS A 24 -29.64 18.45 -4.97
C LYS A 24 -28.95 19.78 -4.70
N LYS A 25 -27.69 19.76 -4.33
CA LYS A 25 -26.98 20.95 -3.89
C LYS A 25 -25.86 21.38 -4.82
N ASP A 26 -25.16 20.42 -5.40
CA ASP A 26 -23.86 20.64 -6.04
C ASP A 26 -23.62 19.74 -7.25
N PRO A 27 -24.34 19.90 -8.37
CA PRO A 27 -24.10 19.14 -9.58
C PRO A 27 -22.77 19.54 -10.18
N VAL A 28 -21.85 18.55 -10.33
CA VAL A 28 -20.64 18.72 -11.13
C VAL A 28 -20.99 18.36 -12.57
N ASP A 29 -20.78 19.27 -13.51
CA ASP A 29 -21.11 19.09 -14.91
C ASP A 29 -19.91 19.26 -15.86
N SER A 30 -18.81 19.78 -15.39
CA SER A 30 -17.60 19.91 -16.18
C SER A 30 -16.34 19.80 -15.34
N ILE A 31 -15.27 19.34 -15.99
CA ILE A 31 -13.97 19.09 -15.39
C ILE A 31 -12.86 19.71 -16.25
N SER A 32 -11.83 20.21 -15.58
CA SER A 32 -10.61 20.72 -16.21
C SER A 32 -9.41 20.14 -15.47
N VAL A 33 -8.52 19.50 -16.20
CA VAL A 33 -7.24 18.92 -15.71
C VAL A 33 -6.12 19.60 -16.49
N MET A 34 -5.40 20.50 -15.84
CA MET A 34 -4.40 21.34 -16.51
C MET A 34 -3.03 21.19 -15.84
N PRO A 35 -1.95 21.11 -16.64
CA PRO A 35 -0.60 21.04 -16.11
C PRO A 35 -0.26 22.33 -15.33
N MET A 36 0.39 22.15 -14.16
CA MET A 36 0.70 23.30 -13.29
C MET A 36 1.98 24.03 -13.67
N MET A 37 2.98 23.32 -14.16
CA MET A 37 4.35 23.83 -14.32
C MET A 37 4.70 24.20 -15.76
N ASP A 38 4.05 23.57 -16.74
CA ASP A 38 4.32 23.77 -18.15
C ASP A 38 3.02 23.83 -18.96
N ALA A 39 2.61 25.03 -19.32
CA ALA A 39 1.39 25.28 -20.08
C ALA A 39 1.44 24.80 -21.53
N THR A 40 2.58 24.33 -22.02
CA THR A 40 2.72 23.72 -23.36
C THR A 40 2.30 22.25 -23.39
N LEU A 41 2.24 21.62 -22.21
CA LEU A 41 1.79 20.24 -22.10
C LEU A 41 0.27 20.13 -22.27
N PRO A 42 -0.23 18.99 -22.76
CA PRO A 42 -1.65 18.79 -22.95
C PRO A 42 -2.43 18.83 -21.62
N GLY A 43 -3.54 19.55 -21.65
CA GLY A 43 -4.54 19.52 -20.59
C GLY A 43 -5.89 19.11 -21.17
N VAL A 44 -6.78 18.65 -20.31
CA VAL A 44 -8.14 18.20 -20.66
C VAL A 44 -9.14 19.14 -20.02
N SER A 45 -10.08 19.67 -20.81
CA SER A 45 -11.19 20.47 -20.28
C SER A 45 -12.45 20.11 -21.08
N ARG A 46 -13.45 19.53 -20.39
CA ARG A 46 -14.66 19.06 -21.05
C ARG A 46 -15.88 19.04 -20.14
N TYR A 47 -17.05 18.95 -20.74
CA TYR A 47 -18.27 18.58 -20.04
C TYR A 47 -18.25 17.10 -19.69
N LEU A 48 -18.90 16.75 -18.59
CA LEU A 48 -19.10 15.37 -18.17
C LEU A 48 -20.29 14.77 -18.93
N THR A 49 -20.20 13.48 -19.19
CA THR A 49 -21.34 12.71 -19.67
C THR A 49 -22.36 12.51 -18.56
N ILE A 50 -23.60 12.18 -18.93
CA ILE A 50 -24.66 11.88 -17.98
C ILE A 50 -24.25 10.71 -17.08
N ASP A 51 -23.63 9.69 -17.64
CA ASP A 51 -23.18 8.51 -16.90
C ASP A 51 -22.08 8.87 -15.88
N GLU A 52 -21.09 9.68 -16.25
CA GLU A 52 -20.05 10.17 -15.32
C GLU A 52 -20.67 10.99 -14.18
N MET A 53 -21.61 11.88 -14.49
CA MET A 53 -22.34 12.63 -13.48
C MET A 53 -23.12 11.71 -12.53
N LEU A 54 -23.76 10.66 -13.06
CA LEU A 54 -24.49 9.68 -12.27
C LEU A 54 -23.58 8.76 -11.47
N GLN A 55 -22.44 8.37 -12.00
CA GLN A 55 -21.46 7.53 -11.32
C GLN A 55 -20.67 8.29 -10.26
N GLY A 56 -20.41 9.59 -10.47
CA GLY A 56 -19.62 10.45 -9.59
C GLY A 56 -18.12 10.29 -9.78
N TYR A 57 -17.70 9.88 -10.97
CA TYR A 57 -16.31 9.87 -11.38
C TYR A 57 -16.18 10.04 -12.89
N ALA A 58 -14.99 10.47 -13.32
CA ALA A 58 -14.60 10.55 -14.72
C ALA A 58 -13.19 10.00 -14.89
N GLU A 59 -12.98 9.25 -15.96
CA GLU A 59 -11.65 8.88 -16.43
C GLU A 59 -11.12 9.95 -17.38
N ILE A 60 -9.92 10.42 -17.11
CA ILE A 60 -9.22 11.44 -17.89
C ILE A 60 -8.02 10.79 -18.55
N GLU A 61 -8.01 10.83 -19.86
CA GLU A 61 -6.96 10.26 -20.72
C GLU A 61 -6.11 11.35 -21.36
N GLY A 62 -4.97 10.97 -21.96
CA GLY A 62 -4.10 11.88 -22.73
C GLY A 62 -3.27 12.80 -21.85
N LEU A 63 -3.06 12.46 -20.60
CA LEU A 63 -2.16 13.17 -19.71
C LEU A 63 -0.70 12.86 -20.04
N THR A 64 0.21 13.73 -19.66
CA THR A 64 1.65 13.52 -19.79
C THR A 64 2.18 12.88 -18.50
N LYS A 65 3.05 11.89 -18.66
CA LYS A 65 3.66 11.17 -17.52
C LYS A 65 4.45 12.08 -16.61
N ASN A 66 4.54 11.72 -15.33
CA ASN A 66 5.23 12.43 -14.26
C ASN A 66 4.96 13.95 -14.21
N THR A 67 3.74 14.34 -14.55
CA THR A 67 3.35 15.74 -14.66
C THR A 67 2.37 16.10 -13.55
N LEU A 68 2.61 17.22 -12.90
CA LEU A 68 1.71 17.75 -11.88
C LEU A 68 0.57 18.52 -12.53
N TYR A 69 -0.66 18.10 -12.25
CA TYR A 69 -1.89 18.70 -12.77
C TYR A 69 -2.72 19.31 -11.66
N THR A 70 -3.42 20.40 -11.98
CA THR A 70 -4.54 20.89 -11.19
C THR A 70 -5.83 20.35 -11.78
N VAL A 71 -6.62 19.69 -10.95
CA VAL A 71 -7.97 19.23 -11.30
C VAL A 71 -8.98 20.20 -10.74
N ASN A 72 -9.81 20.73 -11.59
CA ASN A 72 -10.90 21.64 -11.23
C ASN A 72 -12.23 21.03 -11.69
N VAL A 73 -13.25 21.13 -10.85
CA VAL A 73 -14.64 20.79 -11.22
C VAL A 73 -15.53 22.01 -11.12
N TYR A 74 -16.52 22.07 -11.98
CA TYR A 74 -17.42 23.20 -12.11
C TYR A 74 -18.87 22.75 -12.11
N ASP A 75 -19.75 23.69 -11.69
CA ASP A 75 -21.19 23.65 -11.86
C ASP A 75 -21.58 24.84 -12.74
N THR A 76 -21.89 24.58 -13.99
CA THR A 76 -22.23 25.66 -14.95
C THR A 76 -23.57 26.33 -14.67
N ASN A 77 -24.44 25.71 -13.86
CA ASN A 77 -25.70 26.30 -13.43
C ASN A 77 -25.52 27.37 -12.33
N LYS A 78 -24.36 27.41 -11.68
CA LYS A 78 -24.04 28.49 -10.75
C LYS A 78 -23.44 29.66 -11.51
N PRO A 79 -23.95 30.89 -11.31
CA PRO A 79 -23.37 32.06 -11.98
C PRO A 79 -21.89 32.13 -11.64
N ARG A 80 -21.04 31.99 -12.67
CA ARG A 80 -19.58 32.09 -12.56
C ARG A 80 -19.20 33.51 -12.10
N LYS A 81 -19.30 33.73 -10.81
CA LYS A 81 -18.74 34.90 -10.21
C LYS A 81 -17.24 34.70 -10.16
N TYR A 82 -16.54 35.14 -11.23
CA TYR A 82 -15.07 35.16 -11.32
C TYR A 82 -14.35 33.86 -11.76
N ASP A 83 -14.86 33.06 -12.67
CA ASP A 83 -14.15 31.90 -13.25
C ASP A 83 -13.47 30.97 -12.21
N LYS A 84 -14.02 30.90 -11.01
CA LYS A 84 -13.47 30.09 -9.95
C LYS A 84 -14.03 28.66 -10.05
N PRO A 85 -13.16 27.64 -9.95
CA PRO A 85 -13.63 26.27 -9.86
C PRO A 85 -14.46 26.10 -8.58
N TYR A 86 -15.42 25.20 -8.65
CA TYR A 86 -16.25 24.85 -7.50
C TYR A 86 -15.43 24.11 -6.45
N ASN A 87 -14.50 23.26 -6.88
CA ASN A 87 -13.50 22.61 -6.05
C ASN A 87 -12.25 22.30 -6.88
N SER A 88 -11.10 22.17 -6.23
CA SER A 88 -9.81 21.93 -6.86
C SER A 88 -8.97 20.98 -6.01
N VAL A 89 -8.30 20.03 -6.67
CA VAL A 89 -7.24 19.19 -6.09
C VAL A 89 -6.05 19.12 -7.04
N THR A 90 -4.93 18.63 -6.56
CA THR A 90 -3.76 18.37 -7.39
C THR A 90 -3.52 16.87 -7.50
N LEU A 91 -3.03 16.43 -8.65
CA LEU A 91 -2.52 15.07 -8.86
C LEU A 91 -1.20 15.12 -9.64
N ARG A 92 -0.39 14.10 -9.47
CA ARG A 92 0.77 13.85 -10.33
C ARG A 92 0.56 12.52 -11.04
N THR A 93 0.65 12.53 -12.37
CA THR A 93 0.64 11.28 -13.16
C THR A 93 1.83 10.41 -12.80
N ALA A 94 1.66 9.10 -12.91
CA ALA A 94 2.71 8.12 -12.69
C ALA A 94 3.84 8.25 -13.75
N GLY A 95 4.87 7.43 -13.59
CA GLY A 95 5.97 7.34 -14.53
C GLY A 95 7.29 7.93 -14.01
N PRO A 96 8.37 7.70 -14.75
CA PRO A 96 9.71 8.07 -14.31
C PRO A 96 9.87 9.58 -14.18
N SER A 97 10.61 10.01 -13.16
CA SER A 97 11.05 11.39 -13.04
C SER A 97 12.04 11.76 -14.15
N ALA A 98 12.26 13.04 -14.37
CA ALA A 98 13.24 13.49 -15.36
C ALA A 98 14.68 13.07 -15.03
N SER A 99 14.96 12.78 -13.75
CA SER A 99 16.24 12.29 -13.23
C SER A 99 16.27 10.78 -13.01
N SER A 100 15.22 10.06 -13.42
CA SER A 100 15.14 8.61 -13.27
C SER A 100 16.20 7.92 -14.11
N ILE A 101 16.83 6.90 -13.51
CA ILE A 101 17.77 6.02 -14.22
C ILE A 101 16.98 4.89 -14.83
N PRO A 102 16.90 4.81 -16.18
CA PRO A 102 16.21 3.71 -16.83
C PRO A 102 17.02 2.42 -16.64
N VAL A 103 16.35 1.33 -16.31
CA VAL A 103 16.95 0.00 -16.16
C VAL A 103 16.57 -0.82 -17.40
N GLY A 104 17.55 -1.18 -18.22
CA GLY A 104 17.35 -2.07 -19.38
C GLY A 104 16.99 -3.49 -18.95
N PRO A 105 16.33 -4.29 -19.83
CA PRO A 105 15.97 -5.67 -19.51
C PRO A 105 17.16 -6.58 -19.17
N GLU A 106 18.34 -6.26 -19.68
CA GLU A 106 19.59 -7.01 -19.48
C GLU A 106 20.51 -6.40 -18.39
N ASP A 107 20.10 -5.31 -17.78
CA ASP A 107 20.89 -4.66 -16.74
C ASP A 107 20.85 -5.46 -15.45
N ASP A 108 21.98 -5.45 -14.74
CA ASP A 108 22.06 -6.03 -13.39
C ASP A 108 21.52 -5.06 -12.34
N LEU A 109 20.20 -5.15 -12.10
CA LEU A 109 19.54 -4.31 -11.10
C LEU A 109 20.15 -4.48 -9.70
N SER A 110 20.64 -5.68 -9.34
CA SER A 110 21.34 -5.89 -8.07
C SER A 110 22.59 -5.02 -7.95
N ALA A 111 23.41 -5.02 -8.99
CA ALA A 111 24.64 -4.22 -9.02
C ALA A 111 24.34 -2.73 -9.00
N MET A 112 23.29 -2.27 -9.73
CA MET A 112 22.88 -0.87 -9.74
C MET A 112 22.42 -0.39 -8.36
N LEU A 113 21.60 -1.19 -7.67
CA LEU A 113 21.12 -0.84 -6.33
C LEU A 113 22.24 -0.91 -5.28
N LEU A 114 23.17 -1.85 -5.41
CA LEU A 114 24.36 -1.92 -4.53
C LEU A 114 25.27 -0.72 -4.76
N GLU A 115 25.46 -0.31 -6.01
CA GLU A 115 26.21 0.91 -6.34
C GLU A 115 25.53 2.15 -5.77
N ASN A 116 24.19 2.23 -5.83
CA ASN A 116 23.44 3.29 -5.15
C ASN A 116 23.77 3.37 -3.66
N ASP A 117 23.82 2.23 -2.99
CA ASP A 117 24.05 2.15 -1.56
C ASP A 117 25.50 2.55 -1.17
N LEU A 118 26.47 2.14 -1.95
CA LEU A 118 27.90 2.31 -1.67
C LEU A 118 28.49 3.64 -2.18
N ASN A 119 27.96 4.19 -3.26
CA ASN A 119 28.51 5.38 -3.90
C ASN A 119 27.90 6.67 -3.31
N PRO A 120 28.70 7.49 -2.60
CA PRO A 120 28.20 8.74 -2.01
C PRO A 120 27.80 9.80 -3.04
N GLU A 121 28.27 9.69 -4.29
CA GLU A 121 27.93 10.63 -5.36
C GLU A 121 26.50 10.37 -5.93
N ILE A 122 25.96 9.20 -5.73
CA ILE A 122 24.55 8.92 -6.09
C ILE A 122 23.65 9.47 -4.98
N PRO A 123 22.75 10.39 -5.26
CA PRO A 123 21.87 10.95 -4.23
C PRO A 123 20.98 9.89 -3.58
N GLU A 124 20.68 10.06 -2.29
CA GLU A 124 19.64 9.28 -1.64
C GLU A 124 18.28 9.55 -2.31
N GLY A 125 17.45 8.50 -2.41
CA GLY A 125 16.16 8.60 -3.11
C GLY A 125 16.27 8.57 -4.64
N THR A 126 17.44 8.22 -5.18
CA THR A 126 17.60 8.00 -6.64
C THR A 126 16.55 7.02 -7.15
N GLU A 127 15.90 7.41 -8.23
CA GLU A 127 14.84 6.64 -8.86
C GLU A 127 15.38 5.75 -9.98
N TYR A 128 15.02 4.47 -9.94
CA TYR A 128 15.27 3.47 -10.98
C TYR A 128 13.95 3.08 -11.64
N TYR A 129 13.86 3.21 -12.96
CA TYR A 129 12.65 2.91 -13.70
C TYR A 129 12.75 1.59 -14.47
N LEU A 130 11.79 0.70 -14.21
CA LEU A 130 11.70 -0.63 -14.79
C LEU A 130 10.67 -0.63 -15.92
N PRO A 131 11.01 -1.00 -17.17
CA PRO A 131 10.06 -1.08 -18.27
C PRO A 131 9.04 -2.20 -18.08
N ALA A 132 7.88 -2.05 -18.71
CA ALA A 132 6.80 -3.02 -18.66
C ALA A 132 7.26 -4.41 -19.12
N GLY A 133 6.82 -5.45 -18.43
CA GLY A 133 7.09 -6.85 -18.75
C GLY A 133 8.54 -7.32 -18.56
N SER A 134 9.42 -6.43 -18.08
CA SER A 134 10.79 -6.84 -17.72
C SER A 134 10.84 -7.73 -16.48
N SER A 135 11.94 -8.46 -16.31
CA SER A 135 12.14 -9.35 -15.18
C SER A 135 13.57 -9.28 -14.69
N TYR A 136 13.73 -8.99 -13.41
CA TYR A 136 15.02 -8.82 -12.76
C TYR A 136 15.16 -9.79 -11.60
N ARG A 137 16.34 -10.38 -11.45
CA ARG A 137 16.70 -11.16 -10.28
C ARG A 137 17.59 -10.34 -9.39
N ILE A 138 17.26 -10.24 -8.12
CA ILE A 138 18.01 -9.46 -7.14
C ILE A 138 18.53 -10.39 -6.05
N THR A 139 19.84 -10.27 -5.78
CA THR A 139 20.45 -10.78 -4.56
C THR A 139 20.47 -9.62 -3.54
N PRO A 140 19.56 -9.59 -2.56
CA PRO A 140 19.49 -8.52 -1.59
C PRO A 140 20.74 -8.40 -0.74
N PHE A 141 21.07 -7.18 -0.39
CA PHE A 141 22.15 -6.79 0.49
C PHE A 141 21.63 -6.00 1.70
N GLU A 142 22.52 -5.56 2.59
CA GLU A 142 22.13 -4.70 3.70
C GLU A 142 22.01 -3.25 3.23
N LEU A 143 20.81 -2.68 3.30
CA LEU A 143 20.53 -1.32 2.87
C LEU A 143 20.99 -0.30 3.91
N ALA A 144 21.81 0.63 3.52
CA ALA A 144 22.21 1.79 4.32
C ALA A 144 21.62 3.10 3.76
N LYS A 145 21.13 3.09 2.51
CA LYS A 145 20.68 4.25 1.79
C LYS A 145 19.35 3.98 1.08
N GLY A 146 18.51 4.99 1.01
CA GLY A 146 17.22 4.91 0.35
C GLY A 146 17.30 5.01 -1.17
N PHE A 147 16.29 4.45 -1.82
CA PHE A 147 16.06 4.55 -3.26
C PHE A 147 14.58 4.45 -3.59
N ARG A 148 14.24 4.78 -4.81
CA ARG A 148 12.91 4.61 -5.38
C ARG A 148 12.98 3.65 -6.58
N LEU A 149 12.15 2.62 -6.58
CA LEU A 149 12.05 1.64 -7.67
C LEU A 149 10.65 1.71 -8.26
N VAL A 150 10.56 2.14 -9.52
CA VAL A 150 9.29 2.42 -10.19
C VAL A 150 9.16 1.55 -11.43
N GLY A 151 8.14 0.72 -11.44
CA GLY A 151 7.73 -0.02 -12.64
C GLY A 151 6.82 0.81 -13.54
N SER A 152 6.84 0.54 -14.84
CA SER A 152 5.85 1.12 -15.75
C SER A 152 4.44 0.80 -15.29
N SER A 153 3.56 1.79 -15.30
CA SER A 153 2.12 1.61 -15.08
C SER A 153 1.38 1.20 -16.36
N GLU A 154 2.05 1.16 -17.49
CA GLU A 154 1.52 0.75 -18.79
C GLU A 154 1.85 -0.73 -19.05
N GLY A 155 0.83 -1.54 -19.29
CA GLY A 155 1.02 -2.95 -19.64
C GLY A 155 1.29 -3.88 -18.44
N VAL A 156 2.12 -4.89 -18.64
CA VAL A 156 2.43 -5.90 -17.61
C VAL A 156 3.46 -5.34 -16.64
N LYS A 157 3.17 -5.44 -15.34
CA LYS A 157 4.12 -5.02 -14.28
C LYS A 157 5.47 -5.70 -14.45
N PRO A 158 6.58 -4.98 -14.28
CA PRO A 158 7.90 -5.60 -14.20
C PRO A 158 7.97 -6.51 -12.97
N LYS A 159 8.75 -7.58 -13.09
CA LYS A 159 8.95 -8.57 -12.02
C LYS A 159 10.30 -8.40 -11.37
N VAL A 160 10.31 -8.42 -10.05
CA VAL A 160 11.53 -8.46 -9.24
C VAL A 160 11.51 -9.74 -8.41
N ILE A 161 12.45 -10.63 -8.70
CA ILE A 161 12.57 -11.94 -8.09
C ILE A 161 13.73 -11.92 -7.11
N LEU A 162 13.43 -12.06 -5.83
CA LEU A 162 14.42 -11.99 -4.76
C LEU A 162 15.04 -13.37 -4.50
N ASP A 163 16.38 -13.42 -4.37
CA ASP A 163 17.10 -14.64 -3.97
C ASP A 163 17.12 -14.84 -2.46
N ASP A 164 17.07 -13.76 -1.72
CA ASP A 164 16.98 -13.71 -0.26
C ASP A 164 16.09 -12.52 0.15
N TRP A 165 15.95 -12.23 1.43
CA TRP A 165 15.23 -11.06 1.94
C TRP A 165 16.15 -9.85 2.09
N TRP A 166 15.57 -8.66 1.97
CA TRP A 166 16.25 -7.42 2.31
C TRP A 166 16.59 -7.35 3.81
N ARG A 167 17.66 -6.68 4.12
CA ARG A 167 18.08 -6.28 5.48
C ARG A 167 18.38 -4.80 5.49
N ILE A 168 18.40 -4.22 6.70
CA ILE A 168 18.84 -2.84 6.90
C ILE A 168 20.19 -2.88 7.62
N ALA A 169 21.15 -2.08 7.19
CA ALA A 169 22.47 -2.01 7.79
C ALA A 169 22.42 -1.36 9.18
N GLU A 170 23.35 -1.72 10.05
CA GLU A 170 23.41 -1.19 11.41
C GLU A 170 23.60 0.33 11.44
N GLY A 171 22.77 1.00 12.23
CA GLY A 171 22.82 2.43 12.44
C GLY A 171 22.36 3.30 11.27
N SER A 172 21.78 2.69 10.23
CA SER A 172 21.33 3.43 9.05
C SER A 172 20.22 4.43 9.38
N TYR A 173 20.28 5.57 8.72
CA TYR A 173 19.20 6.55 8.65
C TYR A 173 18.80 6.71 7.18
N ILE A 174 17.62 6.24 6.85
CA ILE A 174 17.10 6.19 5.48
C ILE A 174 15.91 7.16 5.39
N THR A 175 15.94 8.11 4.45
CA THR A 175 14.84 9.07 4.29
C THR A 175 13.64 8.44 3.59
N ALA A 176 13.86 7.64 2.54
CA ALA A 176 12.78 6.97 1.85
C ALA A 176 13.19 5.66 1.19
N LEU A 177 12.32 4.65 1.32
CA LEU A 177 12.32 3.43 0.50
C LEU A 177 10.96 3.35 -0.20
N GLU A 178 10.96 3.48 -1.53
CA GLU A 178 9.72 3.57 -2.29
C GLU A 178 9.68 2.55 -3.42
N PHE A 179 8.54 1.88 -3.55
CA PHE A 179 8.30 0.84 -4.56
C PHE A 179 6.95 1.10 -5.22
N GLU A 180 6.91 1.13 -6.56
CA GLU A 180 5.70 1.45 -7.29
C GLU A 180 5.54 0.56 -8.53
N ASN A 181 4.35 0.00 -8.77
CA ASN A 181 3.98 -0.80 -9.94
C ASN A 181 4.89 -2.02 -10.20
N ILE A 182 5.23 -2.80 -9.19
CA ILE A 182 6.17 -3.94 -9.31
C ILE A 182 5.50 -5.21 -8.79
N GLU A 183 5.76 -6.34 -9.46
CA GLU A 183 5.48 -7.67 -8.94
C GLU A 183 6.72 -8.22 -8.24
N PHE A 184 6.61 -8.55 -6.95
CA PHE A 184 7.68 -9.16 -6.15
C PHE A 184 7.40 -10.63 -5.88
N SER A 185 8.43 -11.45 -6.05
CA SER A 185 8.40 -12.87 -5.70
C SER A 185 9.77 -13.35 -5.21
N HIS A 186 9.87 -14.62 -4.85
CA HIS A 186 11.12 -15.24 -4.42
C HIS A 186 11.49 -16.45 -5.27
N THR A 187 12.79 -16.72 -5.39
CA THR A 187 13.33 -17.93 -6.03
C THR A 187 13.10 -19.20 -5.21
N SER A 188 12.86 -19.06 -3.91
CA SER A 188 12.67 -20.19 -2.99
C SER A 188 11.63 -19.90 -1.92
N ASN A 189 11.07 -20.97 -1.37
CA ASN A 189 10.16 -20.90 -0.23
C ASN A 189 10.88 -20.45 1.05
N ASN A 190 10.08 -20.06 2.07
CA ASN A 190 10.56 -19.71 3.41
C ASN A 190 11.28 -18.36 3.50
N LYS A 191 10.81 -17.37 2.76
CA LYS A 191 11.43 -16.04 2.68
C LYS A 191 10.47 -14.92 3.07
N TYR A 192 11.06 -13.81 3.52
CA TYR A 192 10.42 -12.50 3.75
C TYR A 192 10.75 -11.56 2.60
N PHE A 193 9.99 -10.49 2.44
CA PHE A 193 10.47 -9.35 1.67
C PHE A 193 11.59 -8.63 2.43
N MET A 194 11.31 -8.24 3.68
CA MET A 194 12.27 -7.61 4.58
C MET A 194 12.36 -8.39 5.90
N ASN A 195 13.57 -8.63 6.37
CA ASN A 195 13.84 -9.21 7.69
C ASN A 195 14.97 -8.43 8.37
N ALA A 196 14.60 -7.40 9.12
CA ALA A 196 15.52 -6.47 9.74
C ALA A 196 15.88 -6.93 11.16
N ASP A 197 17.16 -7.11 11.43
CA ASP A 197 17.69 -7.61 12.70
C ASP A 197 18.66 -6.65 13.39
N LYS A 198 18.95 -5.50 12.77
CA LYS A 198 19.86 -4.46 13.25
C LYS A 198 19.12 -3.19 13.64
N SER A 199 19.80 -2.26 14.31
CA SER A 199 19.25 -0.95 14.64
C SER A 199 19.23 -0.03 13.44
N PHE A 200 18.12 0.71 13.25
CA PHE A 200 17.99 1.68 12.15
C PHE A 200 16.88 2.70 12.42
N THR A 201 16.87 3.74 11.59
CA THR A 201 15.76 4.67 11.46
C THR A 201 15.38 4.84 9.97
N ILE A 202 14.10 4.77 9.64
CA ILE A 202 13.58 5.07 8.31
C ILE A 202 12.45 6.10 8.47
N GLU A 203 12.53 7.22 7.73
CA GLU A 203 11.46 8.21 7.76
C GLU A 203 10.21 7.73 7.00
N SER A 204 10.40 7.15 5.81
CA SER A 204 9.29 6.70 4.98
C SER A 204 9.56 5.38 4.26
N VAL A 205 8.61 4.47 4.35
CA VAL A 205 8.52 3.27 3.50
C VAL A 205 7.19 3.32 2.76
N SER A 206 7.22 3.13 1.45
CA SER A 206 6.02 3.22 0.62
C SER A 206 5.99 2.12 -0.43
N PHE A 207 4.83 1.45 -0.54
CA PHE A 207 4.51 0.50 -1.60
C PHE A 207 3.20 0.92 -2.27
N VAL A 208 3.23 1.16 -3.57
CA VAL A 208 2.06 1.58 -4.35
C VAL A 208 1.86 0.66 -5.52
N ASN A 209 0.65 0.12 -5.69
CA ASN A 209 0.32 -0.80 -6.79
C ASN A 209 1.26 -2.01 -6.94
N CYS A 210 1.85 -2.50 -5.86
CA CYS A 210 2.74 -3.65 -5.91
C CYS A 210 1.98 -4.95 -5.69
N ASP A 211 2.42 -6.01 -6.39
CA ASP A 211 1.95 -7.37 -6.15
C ASP A 211 3.04 -8.15 -5.40
N PHE A 212 2.68 -8.82 -4.32
CA PHE A 212 3.55 -9.70 -3.56
C PHE A 212 3.04 -11.12 -3.69
N ILE A 213 3.81 -11.97 -4.36
CA ILE A 213 3.39 -13.34 -4.71
C ILE A 213 4.27 -14.36 -3.98
N GLY A 214 3.65 -15.19 -3.15
CA GLY A 214 4.32 -16.34 -2.54
C GLY A 214 5.42 -15.99 -1.53
N LEU A 215 5.34 -14.88 -0.84
CA LEU A 215 6.22 -14.56 0.29
C LEU A 215 5.86 -15.45 1.48
N THR A 216 6.39 -16.64 1.53
CA THR A 216 5.87 -17.72 2.37
C THR A 216 6.04 -17.53 3.87
N ARG A 217 6.95 -16.67 4.33
CA ARG A 217 7.12 -16.34 5.76
C ARG A 217 6.47 -15.04 6.20
N GLY A 218 6.47 -14.03 5.38
CA GLY A 218 5.90 -12.73 5.71
C GLY A 218 6.41 -11.63 4.82
N PHE A 219 5.84 -10.48 4.97
CA PHE A 219 6.21 -9.31 4.20
C PHE A 219 7.36 -8.56 4.90
N TRP A 220 7.10 -8.00 6.06
CA TRP A 220 8.05 -7.18 6.80
C TRP A 220 8.21 -7.68 8.23
N ARG A 221 9.44 -8.02 8.61
CA ARG A 221 9.72 -8.53 9.94
C ARG A 221 10.84 -7.77 10.62
N HIS A 222 10.63 -7.42 11.87
CA HIS A 222 11.68 -7.01 12.79
C HIS A 222 12.11 -8.19 13.66
N GLN A 223 13.39 -8.43 13.74
CA GLN A 223 14.02 -9.53 14.48
C GLN A 223 15.12 -8.98 15.38
N GLN A 224 15.46 -9.70 16.44
CA GLN A 224 16.45 -9.32 17.45
C GLN A 224 16.05 -8.10 18.28
N ALA A 225 16.64 -8.02 19.50
CA ALA A 225 16.45 -6.93 20.45
C ALA A 225 17.34 -5.73 20.10
N THR A 226 17.06 -5.08 18.97
CA THR A 226 17.75 -3.88 18.49
C THR A 226 16.72 -2.78 18.24
N SER A 227 17.14 -1.52 18.38
CA SER A 227 16.23 -0.39 18.21
C SER A 227 15.92 -0.12 16.75
N LYS A 228 14.65 -0.18 16.39
CA LYS A 228 14.16 0.01 15.03
C LYS A 228 13.06 1.06 15.03
N HIS A 229 13.17 2.03 14.15
CA HIS A 229 12.20 3.09 14.05
C HIS A 229 11.81 3.32 12.59
N ILE A 230 10.51 3.27 12.30
CA ILE A 230 9.92 3.70 11.03
C ILE A 230 8.88 4.77 11.35
N MET A 231 9.08 5.99 10.83
CA MET A 231 8.15 7.09 11.11
C MET A 231 6.85 6.94 10.31
N SER A 232 6.94 6.51 9.04
CA SER A 232 5.78 6.29 8.18
C SER A 232 5.93 5.03 7.34
N PHE A 233 4.91 4.17 7.38
CA PHE A 233 4.84 2.96 6.57
C PHE A 233 3.51 2.95 5.81
N ALA A 234 3.54 2.99 4.49
CA ALA A 234 2.36 3.06 3.65
C ALA A 234 2.31 1.94 2.62
N VAL A 235 1.15 1.30 2.49
CA VAL A 235 0.87 0.27 1.49
C VAL A 235 -0.46 0.62 0.84
N GLU A 236 -0.44 0.95 -0.46
CA GLU A 236 -1.63 1.39 -1.18
C GLU A 236 -1.82 0.61 -2.48
N GLY A 237 -3.03 0.08 -2.72
CA GLY A 237 -3.38 -0.65 -3.93
C GLY A 237 -2.61 -1.96 -4.15
N CYS A 238 -2.03 -2.51 -3.10
CA CYS A 238 -1.19 -3.68 -3.19
C CYS A 238 -1.99 -4.98 -3.05
N ARG A 239 -1.52 -6.02 -3.76
CA ARG A 239 -2.05 -7.37 -3.65
C ARG A 239 -1.02 -8.28 -2.99
N PHE A 240 -1.46 -9.01 -1.97
CA PHE A 240 -0.68 -10.05 -1.31
C PHE A 240 -1.35 -11.39 -1.58
N ASP A 241 -0.74 -12.17 -2.46
CA ASP A 241 -1.27 -13.47 -2.86
C ASP A 241 -0.34 -14.59 -2.38
N LYS A 242 -0.92 -15.56 -1.69
CA LYS A 242 -0.17 -16.70 -1.11
C LYS A 242 1.00 -16.26 -0.23
N CYS A 243 0.89 -15.09 0.36
CA CYS A 243 1.89 -14.63 1.30
C CYS A 243 1.64 -15.27 2.64
N GLY A 244 2.73 -15.73 3.23
CA GLY A 244 2.70 -16.15 4.54
C GLY A 244 2.02 -17.43 4.92
N TRP A 245 2.23 -18.50 4.31
CA TRP A 245 1.60 -19.81 4.56
C TRP A 245 2.46 -20.81 5.33
N GLN A 246 3.71 -20.50 5.61
CA GLN A 246 4.58 -21.47 6.25
C GLN A 246 4.30 -21.58 7.75
N THR A 247 4.37 -22.81 8.26
CA THR A 247 4.20 -23.11 9.68
C THR A 247 5.14 -22.28 10.54
N GLY A 248 4.58 -21.32 11.22
CA GLY A 248 5.26 -20.38 12.09
C GLY A 248 4.33 -19.24 12.44
N SER A 249 4.44 -18.72 13.62
CA SER A 249 3.51 -17.73 14.15
C SER A 249 3.89 -16.30 13.79
N TYR A 250 4.39 -16.06 12.57
CA TYR A 250 4.78 -14.72 12.14
C TYR A 250 3.62 -14.00 11.48
N GLY A 251 3.49 -12.70 11.71
CA GLY A 251 2.56 -11.85 11.00
C GLY A 251 3.03 -11.53 9.56
N LEU A 252 2.13 -11.02 8.73
CA LEU A 252 2.53 -10.45 7.45
C LEU A 252 3.50 -9.27 7.70
N MET A 253 3.10 -8.34 8.56
CA MET A 253 3.98 -7.35 9.18
C MET A 253 4.17 -7.74 10.64
N ASP A 254 5.38 -8.15 11.01
CA ASP A 254 5.70 -8.70 12.34
C ASP A 254 6.78 -7.85 13.02
N LEU A 255 6.32 -6.97 13.89
CA LEU A 255 7.14 -6.06 14.68
C LEU A 255 7.28 -6.66 16.09
N ARG A 256 8.23 -7.55 16.24
CA ARG A 256 8.55 -8.13 17.54
C ARG A 256 9.84 -7.57 18.07
N SER A 257 9.79 -6.51 18.85
CA SER A 257 10.87 -6.32 19.78
C SER A 257 10.78 -7.41 20.84
N PHE A 258 11.89 -7.97 21.20
CA PHE A 258 11.97 -8.73 22.42
C PHE A 258 11.74 -7.78 23.58
N ASN A 259 11.23 -8.28 24.67
CA ASN A 259 10.96 -7.53 25.90
C ASN A 259 12.30 -7.07 26.53
N ASP A 260 13.03 -6.23 25.84
CA ASP A 260 14.31 -5.67 26.22
C ASP A 260 14.14 -4.17 26.49
N PRO A 261 14.35 -3.71 27.73
CA PRO A 261 14.16 -2.31 28.08
C PRO A 261 15.18 -1.36 27.41
N THR A 262 16.22 -1.89 26.77
CA THR A 262 17.26 -1.11 26.09
C THR A 262 17.02 -1.00 24.57
N ALA A 263 16.06 -1.75 24.03
CA ALA A 263 15.72 -1.75 22.61
C ALA A 263 14.23 -1.39 22.44
N TYR A 264 13.93 -0.68 21.38
CA TYR A 264 12.54 -0.37 21.01
C TYR A 264 12.28 -0.71 19.54
N ASP A 265 11.06 -1.10 19.29
CA ASP A 265 10.57 -1.41 17.98
C ASP A 265 9.35 -0.52 17.71
N GLN A 266 9.52 0.48 16.88
CA GLN A 266 8.56 1.55 16.71
C GLN A 266 8.19 1.77 15.24
N VAL A 267 6.88 1.86 15.01
CA VAL A 267 6.32 2.45 13.80
C VAL A 267 5.33 3.52 14.24
N ASP A 268 5.57 4.78 13.89
CA ASP A 268 4.71 5.87 14.35
C ASP A 268 3.36 5.82 13.63
N LYS A 269 3.40 5.58 12.33
CA LYS A 269 2.20 5.48 11.49
C LYS A 269 2.32 4.34 10.48
N ALA A 270 1.32 3.45 10.46
CA ALA A 270 1.20 2.42 9.42
C ALA A 270 -0.17 2.51 8.75
N VAL A 271 -0.19 2.57 7.42
CA VAL A 271 -1.40 2.75 6.61
C VAL A 271 -1.46 1.69 5.54
N PHE A 272 -2.58 0.97 5.50
CA PHE A 272 -2.92 0.03 4.43
C PHE A 272 -4.21 0.49 3.78
N ARG A 273 -4.17 0.80 2.48
CA ARG A 273 -5.35 1.28 1.73
C ARG A 273 -5.53 0.53 0.43
N ASN A 274 -6.77 0.23 0.08
CA ASN A 274 -7.13 -0.39 -1.19
C ASN A 274 -6.34 -1.68 -1.46
N CYS A 275 -6.06 -2.48 -0.42
CA CYS A 275 -5.24 -3.68 -0.50
C CYS A 275 -6.08 -4.95 -0.47
N THR A 276 -5.58 -5.97 -1.17
CA THR A 276 -6.15 -7.32 -1.15
C THR A 276 -5.15 -8.30 -0.56
N PHE A 277 -5.60 -9.05 0.45
CA PHE A 277 -4.87 -10.16 1.05
C PHE A 277 -5.63 -11.44 0.71
N SER A 278 -5.10 -12.20 -0.21
CA SER A 278 -5.79 -13.39 -0.72
C SER A 278 -4.94 -14.64 -0.62
N ARG A 279 -5.65 -15.74 -0.54
CA ARG A 279 -5.08 -17.05 -0.61
C ARG A 279 -6.05 -18.04 -1.22
N ASP A 280 -5.61 -18.79 -2.21
CA ASP A 280 -6.37 -19.89 -2.74
C ASP A 280 -6.54 -20.98 -1.67
N ASN A 281 -7.70 -21.58 -1.66
CA ASN A 281 -7.95 -22.79 -0.89
C ASN A 281 -7.45 -23.99 -1.71
N ASP A 282 -6.14 -24.16 -1.77
CA ASP A 282 -5.49 -25.27 -2.51
C ASP A 282 -5.57 -26.62 -1.79
N GLY A 283 -6.42 -26.72 -0.76
CA GLY A 283 -6.58 -27.93 0.04
C GLY A 283 -5.40 -28.23 0.96
N THR A 284 -4.37 -27.40 0.99
CA THR A 284 -3.26 -27.58 1.93
C THR A 284 -3.70 -27.13 3.31
N THR A 285 -3.88 -28.09 4.21
CA THR A 285 -4.22 -27.87 5.61
C THR A 285 -2.99 -27.43 6.41
N GLY A 286 -3.17 -26.55 7.36
CA GLY A 286 -2.13 -26.26 8.36
C GLY A 286 -1.55 -24.85 8.33
N PHE A 287 -2.30 -23.89 7.84
CA PHE A 287 -1.86 -22.50 7.77
C PHE A 287 -2.13 -21.75 9.06
N GLY A 288 -1.19 -21.84 9.94
CA GLY A 288 -1.12 -21.02 11.15
C GLY A 288 -0.57 -19.66 10.83
N TRP A 289 -1.30 -18.81 10.06
CA TRP A 289 -0.85 -17.45 9.92
C TRP A 289 -1.04 -16.73 11.17
N GLY A 290 0.03 -16.04 11.41
CA GLY A 290 0.01 -14.92 12.31
C GLY A 290 -0.91 -13.82 11.76
N ASN A 291 -0.79 -12.67 12.31
CA ASN A 291 -1.63 -11.52 12.10
C ASN A 291 -1.30 -10.85 10.75
N LEU A 292 -2.18 -10.05 10.19
CA LEU A 292 -1.80 -9.07 9.16
C LEU A 292 -0.82 -8.06 9.75
N PHE A 293 -1.07 -7.62 10.98
CA PHE A 293 -0.18 -6.71 11.70
C PHE A 293 0.03 -7.22 13.13
N ASN A 294 1.27 -7.42 13.51
CA ASN A 294 1.64 -7.95 14.81
C ASN A 294 2.73 -7.09 15.47
N ALA A 295 2.35 -6.33 16.48
CA ALA A 295 3.23 -5.45 17.25
C ALA A 295 2.91 -5.54 18.73
N PRO A 296 3.08 -6.72 19.36
CA PRO A 296 2.59 -6.98 20.72
C PRO A 296 3.36 -6.24 21.82
N TYR A 297 4.57 -5.77 21.53
CA TYR A 297 5.48 -5.16 22.50
C TYR A 297 5.77 -3.68 22.22
N ILE A 298 4.99 -3.04 21.35
CA ILE A 298 5.11 -1.59 21.14
C ILE A 298 4.78 -0.87 22.46
N ASP A 299 5.68 -0.03 22.91
CA ASP A 299 5.56 0.79 24.12
C ASP A 299 5.25 2.26 23.83
N LYS A 300 5.37 2.68 22.58
CA LYS A 300 4.99 4.02 22.10
C LYS A 300 3.73 3.96 21.25
N PRO A 301 2.94 5.05 21.22
CA PRO A 301 1.71 5.08 20.44
C PRO A 301 1.96 4.85 18.96
N ILE A 302 1.05 4.12 18.32
CA ILE A 302 1.01 3.90 16.88
C ILE A 302 -0.32 4.39 16.30
N GLN A 303 -0.28 5.01 15.13
CA GLN A 303 -1.45 5.25 14.28
C GLN A 303 -1.52 4.13 13.24
N LEU A 304 -2.49 3.24 13.36
CA LEU A 304 -2.68 2.11 12.45
C LEU A 304 -4.00 2.24 11.71
N GLU A 305 -3.93 2.29 10.38
CA GLU A 305 -5.10 2.44 9.52
C GLU A 305 -5.20 1.29 8.52
N PHE A 306 -6.39 0.68 8.43
CA PHE A 306 -6.80 -0.22 7.36
C PHE A 306 -8.06 0.35 6.70
N LYS A 307 -7.96 0.73 5.42
CA LYS A 307 -9.07 1.31 4.68
C LYS A 307 -9.27 0.63 3.33
N ASN A 308 -10.53 0.24 3.03
CA ASN A 308 -10.89 -0.47 1.80
C ASN A 308 -10.04 -1.74 1.59
N ILE A 309 -10.07 -2.64 2.55
CA ILE A 309 -9.25 -3.85 2.58
C ILE A 309 -10.13 -5.06 2.27
N THR A 310 -9.67 -5.92 1.37
CA THR A 310 -10.24 -7.25 1.18
C THR A 310 -9.32 -8.30 1.80
N VAL A 311 -9.87 -9.13 2.69
CA VAL A 311 -9.17 -10.27 3.30
C VAL A 311 -9.92 -11.53 2.92
N TYR A 312 -9.34 -12.32 2.04
CA TYR A 312 -9.93 -13.56 1.56
C TYR A 312 -9.09 -14.76 1.96
N ASN A 313 -9.69 -15.68 2.70
CA ASN A 313 -9.09 -16.97 3.09
C ASN A 313 -7.73 -16.80 3.82
N TYR A 314 -7.63 -15.83 4.71
CA TYR A 314 -6.41 -15.40 5.37
C TYR A 314 -6.57 -15.36 6.91
N CYS A 315 -5.48 -15.52 7.67
CA CYS A 315 -5.48 -15.49 9.15
C CYS A 315 -6.40 -16.53 9.81
N LEU A 316 -6.34 -17.78 9.33
CA LEU A 316 -7.08 -18.91 9.89
C LEU A 316 -6.83 -19.09 11.39
N ASN A 317 -7.89 -18.99 12.20
CA ASN A 317 -7.86 -19.18 13.66
C ASN A 317 -6.79 -18.33 14.39
N LYS A 318 -6.42 -17.17 13.83
CA LYS A 318 -5.46 -16.24 14.39
C LYS A 318 -6.05 -14.84 14.48
N ARG A 319 -5.42 -13.99 15.24
CA ARG A 319 -5.77 -12.57 15.33
C ARG A 319 -5.36 -11.86 14.05
N LEU A 320 -6.27 -11.09 13.48
CA LEU A 320 -5.95 -10.28 12.29
C LEU A 320 -4.96 -9.17 12.63
N ILE A 321 -5.20 -8.48 13.73
CA ILE A 321 -4.38 -7.36 14.22
C ILE A 321 -4.07 -7.59 15.70
N ASN A 322 -2.81 -7.40 16.06
CA ASN A 322 -2.34 -7.48 17.43
C ASN A 322 -1.37 -6.33 17.72
N ILE A 323 -1.82 -5.37 18.50
CA ILE A 323 -1.01 -4.23 18.96
C ILE A 323 -0.94 -4.21 20.47
N GLY A 324 0.25 -3.89 20.98
CA GLY A 324 0.55 -3.84 22.40
C GLY A 324 -0.16 -2.72 23.17
N SER A 325 0.24 -2.51 24.39
CA SER A 325 -0.44 -1.65 25.37
C SER A 325 0.00 -0.18 25.34
N ALA A 326 0.63 0.30 24.26
CA ALA A 326 1.06 1.68 24.14
C ALA A 326 -0.12 2.66 24.30
N VAL A 327 0.00 3.55 25.28
CA VAL A 327 -1.02 4.55 25.58
C VAL A 327 -1.09 5.58 24.44
N GLY A 328 -2.30 5.87 23.96
CA GLY A 328 -2.51 6.83 22.87
C GLY A 328 -2.40 6.24 21.47
N SER A 329 -2.34 4.91 21.34
CA SER A 329 -2.45 4.26 20.04
C SER A 329 -3.85 4.44 19.44
N GLU A 330 -3.92 4.54 18.12
CA GLU A 330 -5.16 4.63 17.33
C GLU A 330 -5.23 3.48 16.32
N LEU A 331 -6.39 2.84 16.25
CA LEU A 331 -6.69 1.79 15.26
C LEU A 331 -7.94 2.16 14.48
N THR A 332 -7.77 2.43 13.20
CA THR A 332 -8.88 2.67 12.27
C THR A 332 -9.06 1.49 11.33
N ILE A 333 -10.28 0.96 11.23
CA ILE A 333 -10.66 -0.06 10.23
C ILE A 333 -11.94 0.42 9.55
N GLU A 334 -11.84 0.76 8.27
CA GLU A 334 -12.94 1.27 7.47
C GLU A 334 -13.01 0.56 6.11
N GLY A 335 -14.21 0.10 5.73
CA GLY A 335 -14.43 -0.52 4.43
C GLY A 335 -13.75 -1.89 4.28
N MET A 336 -13.53 -2.61 5.37
CA MET A 336 -12.90 -3.94 5.32
C MET A 336 -13.93 -5.02 4.99
N VAL A 337 -13.61 -5.88 4.04
CA VAL A 337 -14.36 -7.10 3.72
C VAL A 337 -13.59 -8.31 4.21
N LEU A 338 -14.18 -9.08 5.12
CA LEU A 338 -13.63 -10.33 5.64
C LEU A 338 -14.40 -11.50 5.04
N ALA A 339 -13.72 -12.30 4.25
CA ALA A 339 -14.32 -13.44 3.56
C ALA A 339 -13.56 -14.72 3.87
N SER A 340 -14.30 -15.75 4.28
CA SER A 340 -13.81 -17.07 4.70
C SER A 340 -12.29 -17.21 4.87
N PRO A 341 -11.84 -17.89 5.88
CA PRO A 341 -12.49 -18.46 7.03
C PRO A 341 -12.32 -17.65 8.31
N SER A 342 -12.77 -18.21 9.44
CA SER A 342 -12.87 -17.62 10.76
C SER A 342 -11.55 -17.19 11.41
N GLY A 343 -11.57 -16.13 12.17
CA GLY A 343 -10.46 -15.70 13.04
C GLY A 343 -10.87 -14.61 14.02
N ASP A 344 -10.02 -14.39 15.02
CA ASP A 344 -10.13 -13.24 15.92
C ASP A 344 -9.74 -11.97 15.16
N LEU A 345 -10.49 -10.87 15.33
CA LEU A 345 -10.23 -9.67 14.54
C LEU A 345 -9.03 -8.88 15.04
N TYR A 346 -9.04 -8.49 16.30
CA TYR A 346 -7.96 -7.67 16.85
C TYR A 346 -7.75 -7.89 18.33
N VAL A 347 -6.54 -7.64 18.76
CA VAL A 347 -6.18 -7.32 20.14
C VAL A 347 -5.49 -5.98 20.09
N ALA A 348 -6.09 -5.01 20.76
CA ALA A 348 -5.49 -3.71 20.99
C ALA A 348 -5.25 -3.53 22.49
N GLY A 349 -4.18 -2.84 22.84
CA GLY A 349 -3.88 -2.50 24.22
C GLY A 349 -5.03 -1.70 24.86
N ALA A 350 -5.13 -1.78 26.19
CA ALA A 350 -6.25 -1.25 26.96
C ALA A 350 -6.55 0.26 26.75
N ASN A 351 -5.61 1.01 26.21
CA ASN A 351 -5.70 2.46 25.96
C ASN A 351 -5.71 2.82 24.48
N THR A 352 -5.97 1.87 23.60
CA THR A 352 -6.07 2.14 22.16
C THR A 352 -7.44 2.70 21.80
N THR A 353 -7.47 3.85 21.12
CA THR A 353 -8.70 4.39 20.52
C THR A 353 -9.01 3.64 19.24
N THR A 354 -10.24 3.15 19.09
CA THR A 354 -10.65 2.36 17.92
C THR A 354 -11.75 3.07 17.14
N HIS A 355 -11.59 3.11 15.81
CA HIS A 355 -12.57 3.68 14.87
C HIS A 355 -12.94 2.63 13.83
N PHE A 356 -14.19 2.16 13.85
CA PHE A 356 -14.68 1.13 12.93
C PHE A 356 -15.88 1.64 12.15
N ALA A 357 -15.82 1.55 10.82
CA ALA A 357 -16.91 1.99 9.96
C ALA A 357 -17.00 1.13 8.69
N ASN A 358 -18.23 0.87 8.23
CA ASN A 358 -18.51 0.25 6.93
C ASN A 358 -17.77 -1.07 6.68
N ASN A 359 -17.67 -1.92 7.70
CA ASN A 359 -16.99 -3.20 7.59
C ASN A 359 -18.00 -4.33 7.34
N TYR A 360 -17.57 -5.36 6.61
CA TYR A 360 -18.44 -6.42 6.14
C TYR A 360 -17.80 -7.79 6.37
N THR A 361 -18.64 -8.80 6.54
CA THR A 361 -18.23 -10.21 6.59
C THR A 361 -19.07 -11.01 5.60
N THR A 362 -18.49 -12.07 5.06
CA THR A 362 -19.30 -13.09 4.40
C THR A 362 -19.97 -14.00 5.43
N LYS A 363 -21.07 -14.65 5.06
CA LYS A 363 -21.87 -15.53 5.90
C LYS A 363 -21.08 -16.69 6.52
N ASP A 364 -20.05 -17.17 5.80
CA ASP A 364 -19.17 -18.25 6.21
C ASP A 364 -17.97 -17.77 7.06
N TYR A 365 -17.86 -16.46 7.31
CA TYR A 365 -16.83 -15.92 8.20
C TYR A 365 -17.32 -15.95 9.65
N VAL A 366 -16.65 -16.70 10.49
CA VAL A 366 -16.97 -16.80 11.92
C VAL A 366 -16.08 -15.86 12.72
N LEU A 367 -16.67 -14.76 13.22
CA LEU A 367 -15.99 -13.81 14.09
C LEU A 367 -15.74 -14.42 15.46
N GLY A 368 -14.46 -14.61 15.81
CA GLY A 368 -14.00 -14.93 17.16
C GLY A 368 -13.49 -13.68 17.88
N GLY A 369 -13.27 -13.77 19.19
CA GLY A 369 -12.59 -12.76 20.02
C GLY A 369 -13.22 -11.37 20.01
N ALA A 370 -12.39 -10.33 19.97
CA ALA A 370 -12.84 -8.95 19.92
C ALA A 370 -13.47 -8.62 18.56
N LYS A 371 -14.69 -8.07 18.60
CA LYS A 371 -15.52 -7.83 17.42
C LYS A 371 -15.46 -6.35 17.05
N MET A 372 -15.28 -6.08 15.75
CA MET A 372 -15.67 -4.79 15.19
C MET A 372 -17.13 -4.85 14.74
N ASN A 373 -17.77 -3.70 14.57
CA ASN A 373 -19.06 -3.63 13.92
C ASN A 373 -18.88 -3.97 12.44
N ALA A 374 -19.39 -5.11 12.02
CA ALA A 374 -19.40 -5.55 10.63
C ALA A 374 -20.79 -6.01 10.24
N THR A 375 -21.19 -5.72 9.01
CA THR A 375 -22.45 -6.15 8.42
C THR A 375 -22.24 -7.48 7.73
N ASP A 376 -23.05 -8.49 8.05
CA ASP A 376 -23.10 -9.73 7.30
C ASP A 376 -23.72 -9.47 5.92
N LEU A 377 -23.03 -9.86 4.86
CA LEU A 377 -23.48 -9.71 3.48
C LEU A 377 -24.54 -10.76 3.07
N ASP A 378 -24.79 -11.76 3.95
CA ASP A 378 -25.69 -12.90 3.71
C ASP A 378 -25.35 -13.75 2.46
N ILE A 379 -24.12 -13.64 2.00
CA ILE A 379 -23.54 -14.45 0.92
C ILE A 379 -22.23 -15.09 1.40
N THR A 380 -21.88 -16.23 0.85
CA THR A 380 -20.62 -16.89 1.13
C THR A 380 -19.45 -16.23 0.39
N ALA A 381 -18.22 -16.49 0.81
CA ALA A 381 -17.04 -16.03 0.09
C ALA A 381 -17.00 -16.53 -1.36
N ALA A 382 -17.42 -17.77 -1.60
CA ALA A 382 -17.50 -18.35 -2.95
C ALA A 382 -18.56 -17.67 -3.84
N GLU A 383 -19.63 -17.14 -3.25
CA GLU A 383 -20.65 -16.36 -3.98
C GLU A 383 -20.19 -14.93 -4.24
N LEU A 384 -19.42 -14.35 -3.31
CA LEU A 384 -18.87 -13.00 -3.45
C LEU A 384 -17.76 -12.94 -4.51
N PHE A 385 -16.93 -13.96 -4.55
CA PHE A 385 -15.81 -14.09 -5.50
C PHE A 385 -16.11 -15.24 -6.47
N ALA A 386 -17.09 -15.03 -7.36
CA ALA A 386 -17.60 -16.06 -8.29
C ALA A 386 -16.56 -16.56 -9.29
N ASP A 387 -15.43 -15.87 -9.42
CA ASP A 387 -14.27 -16.31 -10.20
C ASP A 387 -13.02 -15.74 -9.48
N PRO A 388 -12.43 -16.50 -8.55
CA PRO A 388 -11.30 -16.06 -7.73
C PRO A 388 -9.98 -15.97 -8.52
#